data_44a4eab36768d525384928dfec17558e
#
_entry.id   44a4eab36768d525384928dfec17558e
#
_cell.length_a   1.000
_cell.length_b   1.000
_cell.length_c   1.000
_cell.angle_alpha   90.00
_cell.angle_beta   90.00
_cell.angle_gamma   90.00
#
_symmetry.space_group_name_H-M   'P 1'
#
loop_
_entity.id
_entity.type
_entity.pdbx_description
1 polymer ?
#
loop_
_entity_poly.entity_id
_entity_poly.type
_entity_poly.pdbx_seq_one_letter_code
_entity_poly.pdbx_strand_id
1 'polypeptide(L)'
;YLLERLSIVEGALGRITERAPARLVEQRDRLRASVQELAAGVAVDDQRLAQEIAILADRLDVHEELSRFASHNVAFRQTLARRDGEPVGKRLGFLLQEMLREANTTGSKSNDAVMLADVVTIKEELERIREQVENLE
;
A
#
# COMPACT_ATOMS: atom_id res chain seq x y z
N TYR A 1 11.55 -20.88 -1.03
CA TYR A 1 10.26 -20.58 -0.41
C TYR A 1 10.08 -19.07 -0.14
N LEU A 2 11.03 -18.43 0.59
CA LEU A 2 10.92 -17.02 0.93
C LEU A 2 10.91 -16.10 -0.29
N LEU A 3 11.77 -16.34 -1.27
CA LEU A 3 11.82 -15.55 -2.51
C LEU A 3 10.53 -15.67 -3.32
N GLU A 4 9.94 -16.85 -3.35
CA GLU A 4 8.67 -17.08 -4.02
C GLU A 4 7.55 -16.28 -3.36
N ARG A 5 7.47 -16.33 -2.03
CA ARG A 5 6.48 -15.56 -1.27
C ARG A 5 6.69 -14.06 -1.43
N LEU A 6 7.93 -13.61 -1.39
CA LEU A 6 8.26 -12.20 -1.62
C LEU A 6 7.84 -11.74 -3.01
N SER A 7 8.00 -12.59 -4.02
CA SER A 7 7.57 -12.27 -5.39
C SER A 7 6.05 -12.07 -5.47
N ILE A 8 5.27 -12.84 -4.71
CA ILE A 8 3.81 -12.66 -4.64
C ILE A 8 3.49 -11.30 -4.00
N VAL A 9 4.19 -10.93 -2.94
CA VAL A 9 4.03 -9.61 -2.30
C VAL A 9 4.36 -8.49 -3.28
N GLU A 10 5.46 -8.60 -3.98
CA GLU A 10 5.89 -7.60 -4.98
C GLU A 10 4.87 -7.46 -6.11
N GLY A 11 4.32 -8.58 -6.59
CA GLY A 11 3.28 -8.58 -7.62
C GLY A 11 2.01 -7.87 -7.17
N ALA A 12 1.55 -8.15 -5.96
CA ALA A 12 0.38 -7.48 -5.38
C ALA A 12 0.64 -5.98 -5.19
N LEU A 13 1.84 -5.61 -4.71
CA LEU A 13 2.24 -4.22 -4.55
C LEU A 13 2.25 -3.48 -5.90
N GLY A 14 2.72 -4.15 -6.96
CA GLY A 14 2.71 -3.60 -8.31
C GLY A 14 1.30 -3.30 -8.80
N ARG A 15 0.34 -4.19 -8.54
CA ARG A 15 -1.06 -3.97 -8.90
C ARG A 15 -1.66 -2.78 -8.16
N ILE A 16 -1.36 -2.63 -6.87
CA ILE A 16 -1.80 -1.48 -6.08
C ILE A 16 -1.19 -0.19 -6.65
N THR A 17 0.10 -0.21 -6.97
CA THR A 17 0.81 0.94 -7.52
C THR A 17 0.19 1.41 -8.85
N GLU A 18 -0.23 0.48 -9.70
CA GLU A 18 -0.90 0.80 -10.96
C GLU A 18 -2.33 1.34 -10.74
N ARG A 19 -3.04 0.78 -9.78
CA ARG A 19 -4.44 1.13 -9.51
C ARG A 19 -4.61 2.45 -8.78
N ALA A 20 -3.69 2.81 -7.88
CA ALA A 20 -3.83 3.95 -6.99
C ALA A 20 -4.09 5.29 -7.70
N PRO A 21 -3.35 5.68 -8.76
CA PRO A 21 -3.62 6.94 -9.45
C PRO A 21 -5.03 6.99 -10.07
N ALA A 22 -5.47 5.91 -10.70
CA ALA A 22 -6.82 5.82 -11.28
C ALA A 22 -7.89 5.95 -10.20
N ARG A 23 -7.64 5.40 -9.02
CA ARG A 23 -8.57 5.48 -7.89
C ARG A 23 -8.75 6.90 -7.39
N LEU A 24 -7.69 7.68 -7.34
CA LEU A 24 -7.75 9.10 -6.98
C LEU A 24 -8.64 9.88 -7.93
N VAL A 25 -8.50 9.66 -9.23
CA VAL A 25 -9.32 10.30 -10.27
C VAL A 25 -10.80 9.92 -10.11
N GLU A 26 -11.08 8.65 -9.90
CA GLU A 26 -12.45 8.16 -9.67
C GLU A 26 -13.11 8.82 -8.46
N GLN A 27 -12.39 8.92 -7.36
CA GLN A 27 -12.89 9.53 -6.13
C GLN A 27 -13.15 11.03 -6.31
N ARG A 28 -12.25 11.73 -7.00
CA ARG A 28 -12.44 13.14 -7.33
C ARG A 28 -13.73 13.36 -8.13
N ASP A 29 -13.91 12.55 -9.16
CA ASP A 29 -15.07 12.69 -10.05
C ASP A 29 -16.36 12.34 -9.31
N ARG A 30 -16.34 11.35 -8.45
CA ARG A 30 -17.49 10.97 -7.61
C ARG A 30 -17.87 12.10 -6.65
N LEU A 31 -16.87 12.73 -6.01
CA LEU A 31 -17.12 13.85 -5.09
C LEU A 31 -17.77 15.02 -5.83
N ARG A 32 -17.25 15.39 -7.01
CA ARG A 32 -17.82 16.46 -7.82
C ARG A 32 -19.26 16.17 -8.20
N ALA A 33 -19.54 14.97 -8.67
CA ALA A 33 -20.88 14.55 -9.06
C ALA A 33 -21.85 14.59 -7.88
N SER A 34 -21.43 14.10 -6.72
CA SER A 34 -22.25 14.10 -5.50
C SER A 34 -22.59 15.51 -5.03
N VAL A 35 -21.59 16.41 -5.05
CA VAL A 35 -21.80 17.80 -4.67
C VAL A 35 -22.79 18.50 -5.60
N GLN A 36 -22.64 18.29 -6.92
CA GLN A 36 -23.53 18.87 -7.92
C GLN A 36 -24.97 18.38 -7.76
N GLU A 37 -25.15 17.09 -7.48
CA GLU A 37 -26.46 16.49 -7.26
C GLU A 37 -27.13 17.05 -6.00
N LEU A 38 -26.41 17.12 -4.90
CA LEU A 38 -26.91 17.60 -3.61
C LEU A 38 -27.17 19.12 -3.64
N ALA A 39 -26.45 19.86 -4.46
CA ALA A 39 -26.57 21.30 -4.58
C ALA A 39 -27.59 21.74 -5.66
N ALA A 40 -28.43 20.84 -6.14
CA ALA A 40 -29.35 21.08 -7.26
C ALA A 40 -30.01 22.46 -7.20
N GLY A 41 -29.70 23.35 -8.17
CA GLY A 41 -30.21 24.69 -8.25
C GLY A 41 -29.60 25.74 -7.33
N VAL A 42 -28.62 25.32 -6.49
CA VAL A 42 -27.88 26.24 -5.61
C VAL A 42 -26.45 26.38 -6.16
N ALA A 43 -25.94 27.62 -6.10
CA ALA A 43 -24.57 27.90 -6.55
C ALA A 43 -23.55 27.15 -5.65
N VAL A 44 -22.61 26.44 -6.27
CA VAL A 44 -21.52 25.75 -5.59
C VAL A 44 -20.31 26.67 -5.58
N ASP A 45 -19.64 26.80 -4.42
CA ASP A 45 -18.37 27.50 -4.30
C ASP A 45 -17.27 26.60 -4.88
N ASP A 46 -16.82 26.90 -6.09
CA ASP A 46 -15.81 26.10 -6.81
C ASP A 46 -14.47 26.08 -6.07
N GLN A 47 -14.12 27.18 -5.41
CA GLN A 47 -12.88 27.27 -4.64
C GLN A 47 -12.92 26.32 -3.43
N ARG A 48 -14.04 26.30 -2.71
CA ARG A 48 -14.25 25.41 -1.58
C ARG A 48 -14.25 23.95 -2.02
N LEU A 49 -14.89 23.65 -3.14
CA LEU A 49 -14.90 22.31 -3.71
C LEU A 49 -13.50 21.84 -4.08
N ALA A 50 -12.70 22.72 -4.69
CA ALA A 50 -11.29 22.41 -5.01
C ALA A 50 -10.47 22.12 -3.77
N GLN A 51 -10.69 22.85 -2.67
CA GLN A 51 -10.01 22.59 -1.39
C GLN A 51 -10.40 21.24 -0.82
N GLU A 52 -11.67 20.88 -0.84
CA GLU A 52 -12.13 19.57 -0.33
C GLU A 52 -11.60 18.42 -1.18
N ILE A 53 -11.49 18.59 -2.49
CA ILE A 53 -10.89 17.61 -3.39
C ILE A 53 -9.41 17.42 -3.05
N ALA A 54 -8.67 18.50 -2.79
CA ALA A 54 -7.26 18.43 -2.41
C ALA A 54 -7.08 17.68 -1.08
N ILE A 55 -7.94 17.91 -0.10
CA ILE A 55 -7.94 17.20 1.19
C ILE A 55 -8.20 15.71 0.97
N LEU A 56 -9.19 15.37 0.14
CA LEU A 56 -9.51 13.98 -0.18
C LEU A 56 -8.33 13.29 -0.87
N ALA A 57 -7.72 13.94 -1.85
CA ALA A 57 -6.54 13.40 -2.56
C ALA A 57 -5.40 13.09 -1.59
N ASP A 58 -5.14 13.99 -0.63
CA ASP A 58 -4.10 13.80 0.38
C ASP A 58 -4.40 12.59 1.28
N ARG A 59 -5.65 12.43 1.71
CA ARG A 59 -6.06 11.29 2.54
C ARG A 59 -5.94 9.94 1.82
N LEU A 60 -6.16 9.91 0.51
CA LEU A 60 -6.14 8.69 -0.29
C LEU A 60 -4.76 8.41 -0.88
N ASP A 61 -3.83 9.35 -0.79
CA ASP A 61 -2.51 9.20 -1.38
C ASP A 61 -1.69 8.16 -0.60
N VAL A 62 -1.28 7.11 -1.30
CA VAL A 62 -0.48 6.02 -0.75
C VAL A 62 0.93 5.97 -1.36
N HIS A 63 1.31 7.00 -2.09
CA HIS A 63 2.59 7.02 -2.82
C HIS A 63 3.79 6.79 -1.90
N GLU A 64 3.84 7.45 -0.74
CA GLU A 64 4.94 7.29 0.20
C GLU A 64 5.00 5.87 0.77
N GLU A 65 3.85 5.32 1.15
CA GLU A 65 3.76 3.96 1.70
C GLU A 65 4.21 2.92 0.67
N LEU A 66 3.79 3.08 -0.58
CA LEU A 66 4.18 2.16 -1.66
C LEU A 66 5.67 2.25 -1.96
N SER A 67 6.23 3.47 -1.95
CA SER A 67 7.67 3.68 -2.16
C SER A 67 8.50 3.06 -1.04
N ARG A 68 8.11 3.27 0.21
CA ARG A 68 8.79 2.66 1.36
C ARG A 68 8.69 1.14 1.33
N PHE A 69 7.52 0.62 1.00
CA PHE A 69 7.31 -0.82 0.88
C PHE A 69 8.24 -1.42 -0.18
N ALA A 70 8.31 -0.80 -1.35
CA ALA A 70 9.19 -1.26 -2.43
C ALA A 70 10.66 -1.27 -1.98
N SER A 71 11.10 -0.24 -1.25
CA SER A 71 12.45 -0.17 -0.69
C SER A 71 12.71 -1.30 0.31
N HIS A 72 11.74 -1.61 1.16
CA HIS A 72 11.88 -2.71 2.12
C HIS A 72 11.91 -4.07 1.41
N ASN A 73 11.17 -4.25 0.33
CA ASN A 73 11.22 -5.47 -0.47
C ASN A 73 12.62 -5.69 -1.06
N VAL A 74 13.23 -4.63 -1.59
CA VAL A 74 14.61 -4.69 -2.10
C VAL A 74 15.58 -5.04 -0.99
N ALA A 75 15.48 -4.39 0.16
CA ALA A 75 16.34 -4.66 1.33
C ALA A 75 16.17 -6.10 1.82
N PHE A 76 14.93 -6.61 1.85
CA PHE A 76 14.65 -7.99 2.24
C PHE A 76 15.32 -8.98 1.30
N ARG A 77 15.19 -8.76 0.00
CA ARG A 77 15.78 -9.61 -1.03
C ARG A 77 17.31 -9.60 -0.94
N GLN A 78 17.90 -8.44 -0.73
CA GLN A 78 19.35 -8.30 -0.53
C GLN A 78 19.84 -9.02 0.73
N THR A 79 19.09 -8.93 1.82
CA THR A 79 19.43 -9.60 3.08
C THR A 79 19.40 -11.13 2.92
N LEU A 80 18.42 -11.66 2.19
CA LEU A 80 18.36 -13.09 1.88
C LEU A 80 19.54 -13.57 1.06
N ALA A 81 20.09 -12.72 0.20
CA ALA A 81 21.22 -13.04 -0.68
C ALA A 81 22.58 -12.95 0.03
N ARG A 82 22.64 -12.44 1.25
CA ARG A 82 23.93 -12.27 1.98
C ARG A 82 24.58 -13.61 2.27
N ARG A 83 25.92 -13.62 2.16
CA ARG A 83 26.76 -14.79 2.35
C ARG A 83 27.89 -14.54 3.36
N ASP A 84 27.76 -13.51 4.18
CA ASP A 84 28.79 -13.09 5.13
C ASP A 84 28.78 -13.87 6.47
N GLY A 85 27.85 -14.80 6.62
CA GLY A 85 27.76 -15.63 7.82
C GLY A 85 27.08 -14.96 9.01
N GLU A 86 26.64 -13.72 8.89
CA GLU A 86 25.90 -13.04 9.96
C GLU A 86 24.48 -13.58 10.05
N PRO A 87 23.89 -13.61 11.27
CA PRO A 87 22.47 -13.97 11.42
C PRO A 87 21.57 -12.99 10.66
N VAL A 88 20.73 -13.52 9.80
CA VAL A 88 19.82 -12.71 8.97
C VAL A 88 18.41 -12.60 9.55
N GLY A 89 18.02 -13.52 10.45
CA GLY A 89 16.64 -13.59 10.97
C GLY A 89 16.18 -12.31 11.64
N LYS A 90 17.04 -11.69 12.44
CA LYS A 90 16.72 -10.44 13.14
C LYS A 90 16.48 -9.28 12.16
N ARG A 91 17.33 -9.17 11.15
CA ARG A 91 17.22 -8.15 10.11
C ARG A 91 15.95 -8.36 9.29
N LEU A 92 15.69 -9.60 8.89
CA LEU A 92 14.47 -9.95 8.15
C LEU A 92 13.21 -9.67 8.97
N GLY A 93 13.25 -9.98 10.27
CA GLY A 93 12.13 -9.70 11.18
C GLY A 93 11.81 -8.22 11.27
N PHE A 94 12.85 -7.38 11.38
CA PHE A 94 12.67 -5.92 11.36
C PHE A 94 12.04 -5.44 10.06
N LEU A 95 12.54 -5.91 8.93
CA LEU A 95 12.02 -5.52 7.61
C LEU A 95 10.56 -5.96 7.45
N LEU A 96 10.20 -7.15 7.94
CA LEU A 96 8.82 -7.63 7.91
C LEU A 96 7.88 -6.74 8.70
N GLN A 97 8.31 -6.27 9.87
CA GLN A 97 7.50 -5.34 10.67
C GLN A 97 7.24 -4.05 9.91
N GLU A 98 8.27 -3.51 9.26
CA GLU A 98 8.13 -2.30 8.45
C GLU A 98 7.23 -2.52 7.23
N MET A 99 7.39 -3.67 6.56
CA MET A 99 6.54 -4.02 5.41
C MET A 99 5.08 -4.16 5.85
N LEU A 100 4.82 -4.80 6.97
CA LEU A 100 3.47 -4.95 7.52
C LEU A 100 2.88 -3.59 7.90
N ARG A 101 3.68 -2.71 8.47
CA ARG A 101 3.27 -1.35 8.80
C ARG A 101 2.80 -0.60 7.55
N GLU A 102 3.58 -0.67 6.46
CA GLU A 102 3.21 -0.02 5.20
C GLU A 102 1.96 -0.66 4.57
N ALA A 103 1.81 -1.97 4.67
CA ALA A 103 0.61 -2.67 4.21
C ALA A 103 -0.64 -2.22 4.98
N ASN A 104 -0.54 -2.09 6.30
CA ASN A 104 -1.66 -1.65 7.15
C ASN A 104 -2.06 -0.21 6.83
N THR A 105 -1.09 0.69 6.66
CA THR A 105 -1.35 2.08 6.33
C THR A 105 -1.98 2.21 4.93
N THR A 106 -1.45 1.47 3.96
CA THR A 106 -2.03 1.42 2.60
C THR A 106 -3.47 0.93 2.65
N GLY A 107 -3.74 -0.12 3.42
CA GLY A 107 -5.10 -0.65 3.60
C GLY A 107 -6.05 0.35 4.22
N SER A 108 -5.60 1.10 5.23
CA SER A 108 -6.40 2.13 5.89
C SER A 108 -6.77 3.28 4.95
N LYS A 109 -5.87 3.64 4.05
CA LYS A 109 -6.07 4.73 3.08
C LYS A 109 -6.83 4.28 1.84
N SER A 110 -6.82 2.98 1.52
CA SER A 110 -7.45 2.45 0.32
C SER A 110 -8.95 2.31 0.52
N ASN A 111 -9.72 2.98 -0.33
CA ASN A 111 -11.18 2.87 -0.35
C ASN A 111 -11.61 2.25 -1.69
N ASP A 112 -11.09 1.06 -1.96
CA ASP A 112 -11.27 0.36 -3.23
C ASP A 112 -11.14 -1.14 -3.01
N ALA A 113 -12.17 -1.90 -3.40
CA ALA A 113 -12.21 -3.35 -3.18
C ALA A 113 -11.06 -4.08 -3.88
N VAL A 114 -10.64 -3.62 -5.06
CA VAL A 114 -9.54 -4.24 -5.82
C VAL A 114 -8.22 -4.05 -5.07
N MET A 115 -7.94 -2.83 -4.61
CA MET A 115 -6.72 -2.55 -3.84
C MET A 115 -6.72 -3.29 -2.51
N LEU A 116 -7.86 -3.34 -1.81
CA LEU A 116 -7.97 -4.05 -0.53
C LEU A 116 -7.75 -5.55 -0.68
N ALA A 117 -8.20 -6.15 -1.77
CA ALA A 117 -7.93 -7.57 -2.06
C ALA A 117 -6.42 -7.83 -2.17
N ASP A 118 -5.68 -6.94 -2.82
CA ASP A 118 -4.22 -7.06 -2.93
C ASP A 118 -3.54 -6.81 -1.58
N VAL A 119 -4.05 -5.89 -0.76
CA VAL A 119 -3.53 -5.67 0.61
C VAL A 119 -3.71 -6.93 1.45
N VAL A 120 -4.86 -7.60 1.36
CA VAL A 120 -5.11 -8.86 2.07
C VAL A 120 -4.11 -9.93 1.64
N THR A 121 -3.88 -10.08 0.33
CA THR A 121 -2.88 -11.01 -0.20
C THR A 121 -1.50 -10.73 0.37
N ILE A 122 -1.10 -9.46 0.38
CA ILE A 122 0.19 -9.03 0.95
C ILE A 122 0.30 -9.44 2.42
N LYS A 123 -0.71 -9.14 3.22
CA LYS A 123 -0.69 -9.43 4.66
C LYS A 123 -0.61 -10.94 4.93
N GLU A 124 -1.35 -11.74 4.17
CA GLU A 124 -1.29 -13.20 4.28
C GLU A 124 0.10 -13.74 3.94
N GLU A 125 0.70 -13.24 2.86
CA GLU A 125 2.04 -13.67 2.46
C GLU A 125 3.11 -13.21 3.45
N LEU A 126 2.99 -12.00 4.00
CA LEU A 126 3.91 -11.50 5.02
C LEU A 126 3.84 -12.37 6.28
N GLU A 127 2.66 -12.85 6.67
CA GLU A 127 2.50 -13.75 7.80
C GLU A 127 3.20 -15.09 7.54
N ARG A 128 3.06 -15.65 6.35
CA ARG A 128 3.76 -16.88 5.96
C ARG A 128 5.27 -16.70 5.99
N ILE A 129 5.76 -15.56 5.49
CA ILE A 129 7.19 -15.23 5.54
C ILE A 129 7.65 -15.12 6.99
N ARG A 130 6.88 -14.45 7.84
CA ARG A 130 7.21 -14.26 9.25
C ARG A 130 7.40 -15.60 9.96
N GLU A 131 6.51 -16.55 9.74
CA GLU A 131 6.60 -17.87 10.32
C GLU A 131 7.90 -18.58 9.92
N GLN A 132 8.31 -18.46 8.66
CA GLN A 132 9.56 -19.06 8.19
C GLN A 132 10.79 -18.35 8.73
N VAL A 133 10.75 -17.03 8.84
CA VAL A 133 11.86 -16.23 9.38
C VAL A 133 12.10 -16.57 10.84
N GLU A 134 11.05 -16.75 11.63
CA GLU A 134 11.17 -17.16 13.04
C GLU A 134 11.84 -18.52 13.20
N ASN A 135 11.75 -19.37 12.19
CA ASN A 135 12.36 -20.70 12.20
C ASN A 135 13.81 -20.72 11.71
N LEU A 136 14.36 -19.59 11.24
CA LEU A 136 15.73 -19.51 10.74
C LEU A 136 16.78 -19.45 11.85
N GLU A 137 16.36 -19.21 13.07
CA GLU A 137 17.25 -19.12 14.24
C GLU A 137 17.02 -20.25 15.29
#